data_8c96e56e65c0b00eaafe9aa65dc90acf
#
_entry.id   8c96e56e65c0b00eaafe9aa65dc90acf
#
_cell.length_a   1.000
_cell.length_b   1.000
_cell.length_c   1.000
_cell.angle_alpha   90.00
_cell.angle_beta   90.00
_cell.angle_gamma   90.00
#
_symmetry.space_group_name_H-M   'P 1'
#
loop_
_entity.id
_entity.type
_entity.pdbx_description
1 polymer ?
#
loop_
_entity_poly.entity_id
_entity_poly.type
_entity_poly.pdbx_seq_one_letter_code
_entity_poly.pdbx_strand_id
1 'polypeptide(L)'
;MEWWKSVGLGGENLILREHDPEELAHYSKATSDVEYRFPFSAPGYGELEGIAYRGNFDLSQHQKFSGQKMEYNDTERGEVLPNGSRRGERYIPHVIEPSAGLDRGVLAVLCEAYTKDESRPSPEFMKIHPRLAPIKAAIYPLVAKEGMPEVAEKLYNEVSQKFGKLGFIEYDEKQSIGKRYARMDEAGCPFCFTVDGETLTNQTVTVRDRDMGTQERIGIDKVVGFLAEKIL
;
A
#
# COMPACT_ATOMS: atom_id res chain seq x y z
N MET A 1 0.50 -2.47 -12.67
CA MET A 1 1.23 -3.66 -12.15
C MET A 1 2.19 -3.32 -11.01
N GLU A 2 3.27 -2.56 -11.21
CA GLU A 2 4.30 -2.32 -10.16
C GLU A 2 3.73 -1.64 -8.92
N TRP A 3 2.76 -0.74 -9.08
CA TRP A 3 2.10 -0.11 -7.93
C TRP A 3 1.36 -1.14 -7.06
N TRP A 4 0.59 -2.04 -7.67
CA TRP A 4 -0.11 -3.11 -6.94
C TRP A 4 0.85 -4.03 -6.21
N LYS A 5 1.98 -4.38 -6.85
CA LYS A 5 3.04 -5.16 -6.20
C LYS A 5 3.67 -4.42 -5.02
N SER A 6 3.85 -3.10 -5.13
CA SER A 6 4.42 -2.28 -4.06
C SER A 6 3.53 -2.16 -2.82
N VAL A 7 2.28 -2.58 -2.91
CA VAL A 7 1.33 -2.63 -1.79
C VAL A 7 0.94 -4.05 -1.39
N GLY A 8 1.67 -5.05 -1.89
CA GLY A 8 1.59 -6.43 -1.43
C GLY A 8 0.79 -7.40 -2.30
N LEU A 9 0.16 -6.93 -3.41
CA LEU A 9 -0.48 -7.85 -4.35
C LEU A 9 0.56 -8.38 -5.33
N GLY A 10 0.56 -9.68 -5.61
CA GLY A 10 1.56 -10.21 -6.54
C GLY A 10 1.47 -11.71 -6.79
N GLY A 11 2.61 -12.26 -7.23
CA GLY A 11 2.72 -13.68 -7.56
C GLY A 11 1.77 -14.09 -8.67
N GLU A 12 1.22 -15.29 -8.53
CA GLU A 12 0.25 -15.86 -9.48
C GLU A 12 -1.14 -15.24 -9.41
N ASN A 13 -1.40 -14.40 -8.38
CA ASN A 13 -2.70 -13.79 -8.17
C ASN A 13 -2.91 -12.51 -9.00
N LEU A 14 -1.86 -11.95 -9.60
CA LEU A 14 -1.92 -10.69 -10.33
C LEU A 14 -1.36 -10.85 -11.75
N ILE A 15 -2.19 -10.62 -12.76
CA ILE A 15 -1.80 -10.69 -14.17
C ILE A 15 -2.12 -9.39 -14.91
N LEU A 16 -1.47 -9.20 -16.05
CA LEU A 16 -1.82 -8.18 -17.03
C LEU A 16 -2.43 -8.89 -18.24
N ARG A 17 -3.65 -8.52 -18.62
CA ARG A 17 -4.35 -9.02 -19.79
C ARG A 17 -4.53 -7.90 -20.80
N GLU A 18 -4.08 -8.10 -22.03
CA GLU A 18 -4.38 -7.22 -23.14
C GLU A 18 -5.72 -7.62 -23.76
N HIS A 19 -6.52 -6.62 -24.15
CA HIS A 19 -7.78 -6.84 -24.83
C HIS A 19 -7.55 -7.15 -26.30
N ASP A 20 -8.32 -8.09 -26.85
CA ASP A 20 -8.37 -8.30 -28.28
C ASP A 20 -9.04 -7.12 -28.99
N PRO A 21 -8.72 -6.84 -30.26
CA PRO A 21 -9.30 -5.71 -31.01
C PRO A 21 -10.83 -5.67 -31.01
N GLU A 22 -11.47 -6.83 -30.92
CA GLU A 22 -12.94 -6.97 -30.90
C GLU A 22 -13.58 -6.58 -29.54
N GLU A 23 -12.79 -6.58 -28.46
CA GLU A 23 -13.22 -6.19 -27.11
C GLU A 23 -13.11 -4.68 -26.87
N LEU A 24 -12.37 -3.96 -27.73
CA LEU A 24 -12.08 -2.55 -27.52
C LEU A 24 -13.33 -1.69 -27.60
N ALA A 25 -13.49 -0.77 -26.66
CA ALA A 25 -14.47 0.28 -26.73
C ALA A 25 -14.17 1.22 -27.93
N HIS A 26 -15.23 1.82 -28.50
CA HIS A 26 -15.13 2.68 -29.71
C HIS A 26 -14.16 3.87 -29.57
N TYR A 27 -13.85 4.29 -28.35
CA TYR A 27 -12.91 5.38 -28.04
C TYR A 27 -11.48 4.87 -27.75
N SER A 28 -11.30 3.58 -27.58
CA SER A 28 -10.01 2.99 -27.22
C SER A 28 -9.28 2.43 -28.43
N LYS A 29 -7.98 2.64 -28.48
CA LYS A 29 -7.08 2.05 -29.50
C LYS A 29 -6.32 0.85 -28.99
N ALA A 30 -6.20 0.72 -27.67
CA ALA A 30 -5.65 -0.41 -26.93
C ALA A 30 -6.14 -0.36 -25.49
N THR A 31 -6.38 -1.49 -24.88
CA THR A 31 -6.75 -1.62 -23.46
C THR A 31 -6.00 -2.79 -22.86
N SER A 32 -5.52 -2.60 -21.64
CA SER A 32 -4.95 -3.67 -20.83
C SER A 32 -5.57 -3.63 -19.44
N ASP A 33 -5.95 -4.78 -18.92
CA ASP A 33 -6.47 -4.90 -17.56
C ASP A 33 -5.42 -5.50 -16.63
N VAL A 34 -5.28 -4.92 -15.46
CA VAL A 34 -4.68 -5.60 -14.33
C VAL A 34 -5.79 -6.43 -13.69
N GLU A 35 -5.63 -7.73 -13.71
CA GLU A 35 -6.62 -8.66 -13.15
C GLU A 35 -6.06 -9.35 -11.91
N TYR A 36 -6.94 -9.59 -10.92
CA TYR A 36 -6.61 -10.28 -9.68
C TYR A 36 -7.44 -11.55 -9.54
N ARG A 37 -6.81 -12.62 -9.01
CA ARG A 37 -7.44 -13.91 -8.76
C ARG A 37 -8.23 -13.87 -7.47
N PHE A 38 -9.45 -13.35 -7.55
CA PHE A 38 -10.36 -13.37 -6.39
C PHE A 38 -10.80 -14.81 -6.06
N PRO A 39 -10.95 -15.16 -4.77
CA PRO A 39 -11.36 -16.51 -4.35
C PRO A 39 -12.72 -16.95 -4.91
N PHE A 40 -13.59 -15.99 -5.27
CA PHE A 40 -14.95 -16.20 -5.78
C PHE A 40 -15.05 -16.12 -7.31
N SER A 41 -14.00 -15.74 -8.03
CA SER A 41 -14.00 -15.64 -9.51
C SER A 41 -13.44 -16.91 -10.18
N ALA A 42 -13.33 -18.02 -9.44
CA ALA A 42 -12.81 -19.28 -9.99
C ALA A 42 -13.62 -19.78 -11.21
N PRO A 43 -12.94 -20.28 -12.25
CA PRO A 43 -11.51 -20.61 -12.30
C PRO A 43 -10.61 -19.46 -12.78
N GLY A 44 -11.06 -18.23 -12.83
CA GLY A 44 -10.37 -17.13 -13.50
C GLY A 44 -9.97 -15.97 -12.60
N TYR A 45 -9.64 -14.90 -13.28
CA TYR A 45 -9.27 -13.60 -12.71
C TYR A 45 -10.43 -12.63 -12.89
N GLY A 46 -10.41 -11.55 -12.13
CA GLY A 46 -11.35 -10.45 -12.26
C GLY A 46 -10.60 -9.13 -12.36
N GLU A 47 -11.12 -8.25 -13.19
CA GLU A 47 -10.56 -6.90 -13.40
C GLU A 47 -10.39 -6.16 -12.08
N LEU A 48 -9.20 -5.61 -11.87
CA LEU A 48 -8.84 -4.74 -10.74
C LEU A 48 -8.60 -3.31 -11.19
N GLU A 49 -7.98 -3.13 -12.34
CA GLU A 49 -7.70 -1.83 -12.95
C GLU A 49 -7.69 -1.96 -14.47
N GLY A 50 -8.46 -1.13 -15.17
CA GLY A 50 -8.42 -0.99 -16.61
C GLY A 50 -7.50 0.16 -17.03
N ILE A 51 -6.70 -0.04 -18.09
CA ILE A 51 -5.79 0.96 -18.62
C ILE A 51 -6.07 1.11 -20.12
N ALA A 52 -6.78 2.19 -20.50
CA ALA A 52 -7.18 2.42 -21.87
C ALA A 52 -6.33 3.50 -22.55
N TYR A 53 -5.78 3.18 -23.73
CA TYR A 53 -5.20 4.16 -24.63
C TYR A 53 -6.29 4.73 -25.53
N ARG A 54 -6.76 5.94 -25.21
CA ARG A 54 -7.89 6.62 -25.87
C ARG A 54 -7.47 7.48 -27.06
N GLY A 55 -6.16 7.58 -27.34
CA GLY A 55 -5.64 8.48 -28.37
C GLY A 55 -6.03 9.93 -28.08
N ASN A 56 -6.33 10.69 -29.11
CA ASN A 56 -6.80 12.07 -29.00
C ASN A 56 -8.32 12.21 -29.09
N PHE A 57 -9.08 11.11 -28.97
CA PHE A 57 -10.53 11.08 -29.16
C PHE A 57 -11.24 12.09 -28.25
N ASP A 58 -11.01 12.02 -26.95
CA ASP A 58 -11.73 12.84 -25.97
C ASP A 58 -11.46 14.33 -26.16
N LEU A 59 -10.19 14.73 -26.25
CA LEU A 59 -9.82 16.12 -26.42
C LEU A 59 -10.30 16.69 -27.77
N SER A 60 -10.30 15.86 -28.83
CA SER A 60 -10.87 16.25 -30.12
C SER A 60 -12.38 16.49 -30.03
N GLN A 61 -13.11 15.63 -29.34
CA GLN A 61 -14.56 15.84 -29.13
C GLN A 61 -14.81 17.07 -28.25
N HIS A 62 -14.09 17.23 -27.16
CA HIS A 62 -14.20 18.41 -26.31
C HIS A 62 -13.90 19.71 -27.06
N GLN A 63 -12.84 19.76 -27.86
CA GLN A 63 -12.54 20.91 -28.69
C GLN A 63 -13.68 21.22 -29.67
N LYS A 64 -14.21 20.18 -30.33
CA LYS A 64 -15.28 20.32 -31.32
C LYS A 64 -16.57 20.90 -30.72
N PHE A 65 -16.99 20.38 -29.54
CA PHE A 65 -18.28 20.74 -28.98
C PHE A 65 -18.24 21.96 -28.06
N SER A 66 -17.12 22.25 -27.42
CA SER A 66 -16.96 23.43 -26.56
C SER A 66 -16.47 24.67 -27.30
N GLY A 67 -15.86 24.50 -28.48
CA GLY A 67 -15.17 25.55 -29.20
C GLY A 67 -13.85 26.00 -28.52
N GLN A 68 -13.46 25.37 -27.42
CA GLN A 68 -12.20 25.67 -26.71
C GLN A 68 -11.06 24.87 -27.33
N LYS A 69 -9.89 25.53 -27.50
CA LYS A 69 -8.70 24.85 -28.01
C LYS A 69 -8.14 23.87 -26.96
N MET A 70 -7.97 22.62 -27.38
CA MET A 70 -7.38 21.53 -26.58
C MET A 70 -5.99 21.12 -27.10
N GLU A 71 -5.35 22.01 -27.87
CA GLU A 71 -4.03 21.79 -28.44
C GLU A 71 -2.94 22.11 -27.42
N TYR A 72 -1.92 21.26 -27.37
CA TYR A 72 -0.66 21.54 -26.69
C TYR A 72 0.34 22.10 -27.70
N ASN A 73 1.13 23.08 -27.30
CA ASN A 73 2.23 23.63 -28.08
C ASN A 73 3.56 23.14 -27.50
N ASP A 74 4.16 22.15 -28.14
CA ASP A 74 5.43 21.59 -27.73
C ASP A 74 6.58 22.46 -28.26
N THR A 75 7.19 23.23 -27.40
CA THR A 75 8.29 24.14 -27.75
C THR A 75 9.63 23.42 -27.89
N GLU A 76 9.73 22.16 -27.49
CA GLU A 76 10.92 21.34 -27.65
C GLU A 76 10.93 20.60 -28.98
N ARG A 77 9.77 20.49 -29.64
CA ARG A 77 9.56 19.89 -30.94
C ARG A 77 9.26 20.95 -32.01
N GLY A 78 9.29 20.56 -33.27
CA GLY A 78 8.98 21.42 -34.38
C GLY A 78 10.21 21.98 -35.10
N GLU A 79 9.99 22.89 -36.05
CA GLU A 79 10.99 23.42 -36.96
C GLU A 79 11.96 24.39 -36.29
N VAL A 80 13.26 24.20 -36.53
CA VAL A 80 14.30 25.16 -36.11
C VAL A 80 14.36 26.27 -37.15
N LEU A 81 14.08 27.50 -36.72
CA LEU A 81 14.11 28.68 -37.58
C LEU A 81 15.54 29.14 -37.85
N PRO A 82 15.77 29.95 -38.97
CA PRO A 82 17.10 30.44 -39.32
C PRO A 82 17.80 31.27 -38.25
N ASN A 83 17.04 31.87 -37.32
CA ASN A 83 17.56 32.64 -36.21
C ASN A 83 17.93 31.78 -34.97
N GLY A 84 17.87 30.44 -35.09
CA GLY A 84 18.16 29.50 -34.03
C GLY A 84 17.02 29.27 -33.01
N SER A 85 15.92 30.02 -33.10
CA SER A 85 14.72 29.74 -32.31
C SER A 85 13.94 28.55 -32.89
N ARG A 86 13.07 27.95 -32.09
CA ARG A 86 12.22 26.83 -32.50
C ARG A 86 10.76 27.28 -32.62
N ARG A 87 10.14 26.99 -33.76
CA ARG A 87 8.69 27.09 -33.90
C ARG A 87 8.08 25.84 -33.31
N GLY A 88 7.37 25.96 -32.18
CA GLY A 88 6.74 24.81 -31.49
C GLY A 88 5.77 24.04 -32.40
N GLU A 89 5.68 22.74 -32.18
CA GLU A 89 4.70 21.85 -32.80
C GLU A 89 3.39 21.87 -32.01
N ARG A 90 2.26 22.05 -32.69
CA ARG A 90 0.94 22.00 -32.06
C ARG A 90 0.23 20.69 -32.40
N TYR A 91 -0.27 20.03 -31.39
CA TYR A 91 -1.05 18.81 -31.56
C TYR A 91 -2.08 18.66 -30.43
N ILE A 92 -3.12 17.86 -30.67
CA ILE A 92 -4.06 17.44 -29.63
C ILE A 92 -3.42 16.25 -28.91
N PRO A 93 -3.14 16.34 -27.58
CA PRO A 93 -2.51 15.27 -26.83
C PRO A 93 -3.31 13.98 -26.85
N HIS A 94 -2.60 12.87 -26.73
CA HIS A 94 -3.21 11.57 -26.49
C HIS A 94 -3.44 11.36 -25.00
N VAL A 95 -4.51 10.64 -24.67
CA VAL A 95 -4.92 10.34 -23.31
C VAL A 95 -4.74 8.85 -23.05
N ILE A 96 -4.12 8.54 -21.91
CA ILE A 96 -4.11 7.19 -21.31
C ILE A 96 -4.89 7.30 -20.03
N GLU A 97 -5.92 6.47 -19.87
CA GLU A 97 -6.83 6.45 -18.74
C GLU A 97 -6.59 5.19 -17.91
N PRO A 98 -5.89 5.26 -16.76
CA PRO A 98 -5.97 4.22 -15.74
C PRO A 98 -7.23 4.43 -14.90
N SER A 99 -7.98 3.36 -14.65
CA SER A 99 -9.22 3.37 -13.86
C SER A 99 -9.27 2.15 -12.95
N ALA A 100 -9.33 2.37 -11.64
CA ALA A 100 -9.43 1.30 -10.65
C ALA A 100 -10.53 1.59 -9.63
N GLY A 101 -11.28 0.57 -9.24
CA GLY A 101 -12.29 0.66 -8.18
C GLY A 101 -11.64 0.59 -6.79
N LEU A 102 -11.85 1.63 -5.96
CA LEU A 102 -11.29 1.66 -4.61
C LEU A 102 -11.72 0.44 -3.77
N ASP A 103 -13.03 0.17 -3.71
CA ASP A 103 -13.57 -0.94 -2.91
C ASP A 103 -13.06 -2.30 -3.41
N ARG A 104 -12.92 -2.44 -4.73
CA ARG A 104 -12.38 -3.65 -5.35
C ARG A 104 -10.89 -3.81 -5.03
N GLY A 105 -10.14 -2.73 -4.99
CA GLY A 105 -8.76 -2.71 -4.53
C GLY A 105 -8.63 -3.13 -3.06
N VAL A 106 -9.47 -2.59 -2.18
CA VAL A 106 -9.53 -2.99 -0.76
C VAL A 106 -9.84 -4.48 -0.64
N LEU A 107 -10.83 -4.98 -1.39
CA LEU A 107 -11.18 -6.41 -1.39
C LEU A 107 -10.00 -7.28 -1.83
N ALA A 108 -9.28 -6.90 -2.89
CA ALA A 108 -8.09 -7.63 -3.34
C ALA A 108 -7.00 -7.68 -2.26
N VAL A 109 -6.72 -6.54 -1.59
CA VAL A 109 -5.76 -6.47 -0.48
C VAL A 109 -6.17 -7.38 0.68
N LEU A 110 -7.46 -7.41 1.04
CA LEU A 110 -7.95 -8.29 2.11
C LEU A 110 -7.85 -9.77 1.73
N CYS A 111 -8.20 -10.13 0.49
CA CYS A 111 -8.07 -11.50 -0.01
C CYS A 111 -6.62 -11.97 -0.02
N GLU A 112 -5.70 -11.12 -0.45
CA GLU A 112 -4.26 -11.44 -0.49
C GLU A 112 -3.67 -11.56 0.92
N ALA A 113 -4.11 -10.68 1.84
CA ALA A 113 -3.59 -10.63 3.19
C ALA A 113 -4.08 -11.77 4.09
N TYR A 114 -5.28 -12.31 3.85
CA TYR A 114 -5.81 -13.38 4.69
C TYR A 114 -4.93 -14.62 4.61
N THR A 115 -4.46 -15.05 5.77
CA THR A 115 -3.51 -16.17 5.89
C THR A 115 -3.95 -17.11 6.98
N LYS A 116 -3.82 -18.41 6.71
CA LYS A 116 -4.04 -19.48 7.67
C LYS A 116 -2.76 -20.27 7.87
N ASP A 117 -2.30 -20.37 9.12
CA ASP A 117 -1.10 -21.09 9.52
C ASP A 117 -1.38 -21.86 10.80
N GLU A 118 -1.68 -23.15 10.67
CA GLU A 118 -2.03 -24.05 11.79
C GLU A 118 -0.87 -24.27 12.79
N SER A 119 0.35 -23.82 12.49
CA SER A 119 1.47 -23.88 13.42
C SER A 119 1.43 -22.81 14.49
N ARG A 120 0.59 -21.77 14.30
CA ARG A 120 0.45 -20.64 15.23
C ARG A 120 -0.62 -20.89 16.29
N PRO A 121 -0.45 -20.33 17.50
CA PRO A 121 -1.50 -20.38 18.54
C PRO A 121 -2.84 -19.74 18.12
N SER A 122 -2.80 -18.68 17.27
CA SER A 122 -3.93 -18.14 16.52
C SER A 122 -3.64 -18.36 15.05
N PRO A 123 -4.31 -19.33 14.40
CA PRO A 123 -3.93 -19.75 13.07
C PRO A 123 -4.32 -18.76 11.96
N GLU A 124 -5.34 -17.94 12.20
CA GLU A 124 -5.83 -16.97 11.20
C GLU A 124 -5.29 -15.58 11.49
N PHE A 125 -4.71 -14.92 10.47
CA PHE A 125 -4.16 -13.59 10.59
C PHE A 125 -4.12 -12.86 9.25
N MET A 126 -3.87 -11.55 9.27
CA MET A 126 -3.89 -10.70 8.09
C MET A 126 -2.49 -10.19 7.76
N LYS A 127 -1.87 -10.68 6.67
CA LYS A 127 -0.59 -10.20 6.16
C LYS A 127 -0.74 -8.90 5.34
N ILE A 128 -1.43 -7.91 5.88
CA ILE A 128 -1.57 -6.62 5.20
C ILE A 128 -0.18 -5.97 5.07
N HIS A 129 0.14 -5.49 3.86
CA HIS A 129 1.40 -4.80 3.62
C HIS A 129 1.57 -3.62 4.60
N PRO A 130 2.74 -3.39 5.22
CA PRO A 130 2.92 -2.38 6.29
C PRO A 130 2.46 -0.96 5.89
N ARG A 131 2.64 -0.57 4.61
CA ARG A 131 2.15 0.71 4.10
C ARG A 131 0.63 0.83 4.10
N LEU A 132 -0.11 -0.28 3.95
CA LEU A 132 -1.58 -0.29 3.94
C LEU A 132 -2.19 -0.69 5.28
N ALA A 133 -1.44 -1.32 6.18
CA ALA A 133 -1.94 -1.77 7.48
C ALA A 133 -2.61 -0.61 8.24
N PRO A 134 -3.88 -0.75 8.69
CA PRO A 134 -4.56 0.31 9.44
C PRO A 134 -3.87 0.61 10.78
N ILE A 135 -3.37 -0.45 11.44
CA ILE A 135 -2.57 -0.34 12.66
C ILE A 135 -1.11 -0.50 12.24
N LYS A 136 -0.30 0.54 12.41
CA LYS A 136 1.10 0.57 11.98
C LYS A 136 2.03 -0.13 12.94
N ALA A 137 1.75 -0.01 14.22
CA ALA A 137 2.51 -0.63 15.29
C ALA A 137 1.67 -0.79 16.55
N ALA A 138 2.05 -1.72 17.42
CA ALA A 138 1.51 -1.84 18.75
C ALA A 138 2.64 -1.83 19.79
N ILE A 139 2.42 -1.20 20.94
CA ILE A 139 3.41 -1.03 21.99
C ILE A 139 2.85 -1.53 23.33
N TYR A 140 3.60 -2.41 23.97
CA TYR A 140 3.14 -3.11 25.16
C TYR A 140 4.17 -3.10 26.27
N PRO A 141 3.78 -2.82 27.54
CA PRO A 141 4.54 -3.32 28.67
C PRO A 141 4.33 -4.84 28.78
N LEU A 142 5.36 -5.62 29.05
CA LEU A 142 5.24 -7.07 29.24
C LEU A 142 4.26 -7.36 30.39
N VAL A 143 4.41 -6.62 31.49
CA VAL A 143 3.52 -6.62 32.65
C VAL A 143 3.21 -5.19 33.09
N ALA A 144 2.02 -4.96 33.67
CA ALA A 144 1.56 -3.65 34.11
C ALA A 144 2.16 -3.27 35.50
N LYS A 145 3.47 -3.33 35.66
CA LYS A 145 4.21 -2.98 36.87
C LYS A 145 5.69 -2.74 36.62
N GLU A 146 6.41 -2.33 37.67
CA GLU A 146 7.87 -2.23 37.71
C GLU A 146 8.46 -1.18 36.73
N GLY A 147 7.73 -0.11 36.44
CA GLY A 147 8.21 0.97 35.53
C GLY A 147 8.06 0.65 34.04
N MET A 148 7.60 -0.55 33.65
CA MET A 148 7.41 -0.91 32.24
C MET A 148 6.29 -0.11 31.56
N PRO A 149 5.11 0.14 32.22
CA PRO A 149 4.05 0.94 31.61
C PRO A 149 4.50 2.34 31.25
N GLU A 150 5.23 3.01 32.13
CA GLU A 150 5.71 4.38 31.93
C GLU A 150 6.66 4.47 30.74
N VAL A 151 7.54 3.50 30.55
CA VAL A 151 8.46 3.43 29.41
C VAL A 151 7.69 3.12 28.13
N ALA A 152 6.72 2.18 28.20
CA ALA A 152 5.91 1.81 27.04
C ALA A 152 5.01 2.98 26.59
N GLU A 153 4.40 3.71 27.53
CA GLU A 153 3.58 4.90 27.24
C GLU A 153 4.42 6.03 26.61
N LYS A 154 5.62 6.25 27.11
CA LYS A 154 6.54 7.23 26.51
C LYS A 154 6.88 6.87 25.04
N LEU A 155 7.21 5.60 24.79
CA LEU A 155 7.49 5.10 23.45
C LEU A 155 6.24 5.21 22.55
N TYR A 156 5.06 4.84 23.06
CA TYR A 156 3.78 4.98 22.38
C TYR A 156 3.52 6.44 21.95
N ASN A 157 3.72 7.39 22.84
CA ASN A 157 3.52 8.80 22.55
C ASN A 157 4.49 9.30 21.47
N GLU A 158 5.76 8.90 21.51
CA GLU A 158 6.76 9.26 20.51
C GLU A 158 6.38 8.70 19.12
N VAL A 159 6.06 7.39 19.04
CA VAL A 159 5.69 6.73 17.80
C VAL A 159 4.38 7.29 17.24
N SER A 160 3.38 7.54 18.11
CA SER A 160 2.09 8.13 17.73
C SER A 160 2.24 9.55 17.19
N GLN A 161 3.09 10.36 17.79
CA GLN A 161 3.39 11.71 17.30
C GLN A 161 3.99 11.67 15.88
N LYS A 162 4.86 10.69 15.61
CA LYS A 162 5.55 10.57 14.33
C LYS A 162 4.68 9.96 13.24
N PHE A 163 3.95 8.91 13.54
CA PHE A 163 3.28 8.06 12.55
C PHE A 163 1.75 8.03 12.66
N GLY A 164 1.14 8.62 13.67
CA GLY A 164 -0.31 8.59 13.89
C GLY A 164 -1.15 9.21 12.76
N LYS A 165 -0.55 9.99 11.85
CA LYS A 165 -1.21 10.46 10.63
C LYS A 165 -1.28 9.42 9.52
N LEU A 166 -0.48 8.36 9.59
CA LEU A 166 -0.41 7.28 8.59
C LEU A 166 -1.31 6.10 8.95
N GLY A 167 -1.74 6.01 10.21
CA GLY A 167 -2.57 4.94 10.74
C GLY A 167 -2.52 4.90 12.26
N PHE A 168 -3.22 3.94 12.83
CA PHE A 168 -3.29 3.80 14.28
C PHE A 168 -2.00 3.24 14.86
N ILE A 169 -1.67 3.68 16.08
CA ILE A 169 -0.67 3.06 16.94
C ILE A 169 -1.45 2.55 18.15
N GLU A 170 -1.30 1.27 18.48
CA GLU A 170 -2.00 0.65 19.59
C GLU A 170 -1.14 0.60 20.85
N TYR A 171 -1.79 0.77 22.00
CA TYR A 171 -1.22 0.53 23.32
C TYR A 171 -2.17 -0.35 24.11
N ASP A 172 -1.65 -1.41 24.72
CA ASP A 172 -2.47 -2.29 25.57
C ASP A 172 -1.61 -2.96 26.64
N GLU A 173 -2.12 -3.00 27.86
CA GLU A 173 -1.50 -3.67 29.02
C GLU A 173 -2.38 -4.77 29.62
N LYS A 174 -3.56 -5.02 28.99
CA LYS A 174 -4.53 -5.99 29.50
C LYS A 174 -4.30 -7.37 28.91
N GLN A 175 -4.47 -8.40 29.72
CA GLN A 175 -4.27 -9.82 29.36
C GLN A 175 -2.79 -10.19 29.12
N SER A 176 -2.55 -11.46 28.80
CA SER A 176 -1.20 -11.95 28.52
C SER A 176 -0.65 -11.40 27.20
N ILE A 177 0.67 -11.26 27.10
CA ILE A 177 1.34 -10.77 25.91
C ILE A 177 1.00 -11.61 24.67
N GLY A 178 0.89 -12.93 24.80
CA GLY A 178 0.51 -13.81 23.69
C GLY A 178 -0.87 -13.49 23.10
N LYS A 179 -1.87 -13.16 23.96
CA LYS A 179 -3.20 -12.75 23.50
C LYS A 179 -3.19 -11.39 22.81
N ARG A 180 -2.35 -10.47 23.27
CA ARG A 180 -2.17 -9.15 22.65
C ARG A 180 -1.55 -9.29 21.26
N TYR A 181 -0.53 -10.15 21.12
CA TYR A 181 0.05 -10.46 19.81
C TYR A 181 -0.96 -11.09 18.86
N ALA A 182 -1.71 -12.09 19.31
CA ALA A 182 -2.72 -12.75 18.49
C ALA A 182 -3.75 -11.76 17.92
N ARG A 183 -4.29 -10.87 18.76
CA ARG A 183 -5.22 -9.82 18.32
C ARG A 183 -4.62 -8.90 17.27
N MET A 184 -3.35 -8.55 17.41
CA MET A 184 -2.69 -7.68 16.43
C MET A 184 -2.35 -8.41 15.14
N ASP A 185 -2.02 -9.69 15.20
CA ASP A 185 -1.86 -10.54 14.02
C ASP A 185 -3.19 -10.61 13.23
N GLU A 186 -4.31 -10.87 13.91
CA GLU A 186 -5.66 -10.89 13.33
C GLU A 186 -6.07 -9.51 12.77
N ALA A 187 -5.71 -8.42 13.44
CA ALA A 187 -5.99 -7.04 12.99
C ALA A 187 -5.03 -6.55 11.88
N GLY A 188 -4.00 -7.34 11.54
CA GLY A 188 -3.06 -7.00 10.48
C GLY A 188 -1.97 -6.00 10.87
N CYS A 189 -1.69 -5.82 12.17
CA CYS A 189 -0.59 -4.97 12.65
C CYS A 189 0.76 -5.63 12.35
N PRO A 190 1.66 -4.99 11.58
CA PRO A 190 2.90 -5.63 11.15
C PRO A 190 3.94 -5.80 12.26
N PHE A 191 4.00 -4.88 13.22
CA PHE A 191 5.05 -4.85 14.24
C PHE A 191 4.49 -4.59 15.64
N CYS A 192 4.89 -5.44 16.61
CA CYS A 192 4.58 -5.23 18.02
C CYS A 192 5.88 -5.04 18.82
N PHE A 193 5.97 -3.94 19.57
CA PHE A 193 7.09 -3.63 20.44
C PHE A 193 6.75 -3.94 21.88
N THR A 194 7.63 -4.67 22.57
CA THR A 194 7.42 -5.03 23.98
C THR A 194 8.53 -4.47 24.85
N VAL A 195 8.09 -3.72 25.86
CA VAL A 195 8.92 -3.22 26.96
C VAL A 195 8.90 -4.25 28.06
N ASP A 196 10.06 -4.76 28.46
CA ASP A 196 10.24 -5.80 29.48
C ASP A 196 11.27 -5.39 30.54
N GLY A 197 11.59 -6.30 31.46
CA GLY A 197 12.57 -6.02 32.53
C GLY A 197 13.96 -5.68 32.02
N GLU A 198 14.38 -6.25 30.89
CA GLU A 198 15.67 -5.95 30.27
C GLU A 198 15.68 -4.54 29.67
N THR A 199 14.53 -4.06 29.18
CA THR A 199 14.37 -2.67 28.68
C THR A 199 14.78 -1.65 29.74
N LEU A 200 14.43 -1.89 30.99
CA LEU A 200 14.69 -0.96 32.09
C LEU A 200 16.19 -0.82 32.42
N THR A 201 16.99 -1.81 32.04
CA THR A 201 18.43 -1.84 32.32
C THR A 201 19.29 -1.42 31.14
N ASN A 202 18.94 -1.82 29.92
CA ASN A 202 19.79 -1.63 28.73
C ASN A 202 19.16 -0.80 27.60
N GLN A 203 17.97 -0.23 27.84
CA GLN A 203 17.26 0.65 26.88
C GLN A 203 16.99 -0.04 25.53
N THR A 204 16.63 -1.31 25.53
CA THR A 204 16.24 -2.06 24.34
C THR A 204 14.81 -2.55 24.48
N VAL A 205 14.13 -2.79 23.34
CA VAL A 205 12.78 -3.38 23.27
C VAL A 205 12.80 -4.59 22.37
N THR A 206 11.89 -5.53 22.62
CA THR A 206 11.65 -6.63 21.69
C THR A 206 10.70 -6.15 20.59
N VAL A 207 11.06 -6.29 19.31
CA VAL A 207 10.16 -6.13 18.18
C VAL A 207 9.76 -7.51 17.66
N ARG A 208 8.47 -7.74 17.53
CA ARG A 208 7.89 -8.94 16.94
C ARG A 208 7.36 -8.61 15.55
N ASP A 209 7.84 -9.38 14.58
CA ASP A 209 7.34 -9.36 13.20
C ASP A 209 6.13 -10.31 13.07
N ARG A 210 5.01 -9.79 12.59
CA ARG A 210 3.77 -10.57 12.35
C ARG A 210 3.98 -11.68 11.33
N ASP A 211 4.63 -11.38 10.21
CA ASP A 211 4.72 -12.31 9.07
C ASP A 211 5.62 -13.50 9.37
N MET A 212 6.77 -13.22 9.99
CA MET A 212 7.72 -14.26 10.37
C MET A 212 7.41 -14.92 11.71
N GLY A 213 6.63 -14.26 12.57
CA GLY A 213 6.41 -14.69 13.95
C GLY A 213 7.67 -14.61 14.83
N THR A 214 8.76 -14.05 14.29
CA THR A 214 10.05 -13.91 14.97
C THR A 214 10.09 -12.69 15.89
N GLN A 215 11.01 -12.72 16.82
CA GLN A 215 11.27 -11.61 17.73
C GLN A 215 12.76 -11.29 17.71
N GLU A 216 13.08 -10.02 17.68
CA GLU A 216 14.45 -9.51 17.80
C GLU A 216 14.51 -8.35 18.79
N ARG A 217 15.69 -8.04 19.31
CA ARG A 217 15.87 -6.95 20.25
C ARG A 217 16.61 -5.79 19.60
N ILE A 218 16.02 -4.60 19.71
CA ILE A 218 16.59 -3.36 19.16
C ILE A 218 16.67 -2.26 20.22
N GLY A 219 17.54 -1.27 20.04
CA GLY A 219 17.56 -0.07 20.88
C GLY A 219 16.24 0.69 20.81
N ILE A 220 15.76 1.20 21.94
CA ILE A 220 14.51 1.96 22.00
C ILE A 220 14.58 3.22 21.12
N ASP A 221 15.77 3.83 21.01
CA ASP A 221 16.09 4.96 20.15
C ASP A 221 16.02 4.65 18.66
N LYS A 222 16.06 3.37 18.29
CA LYS A 222 16.00 2.90 16.90
C LYS A 222 14.60 2.60 16.40
N VAL A 223 13.61 2.53 17.29
CA VAL A 223 12.21 2.14 16.94
C VAL A 223 11.61 3.04 15.87
N VAL A 224 11.77 4.36 16.00
CA VAL A 224 11.25 5.32 15.02
C VAL A 224 11.92 5.15 13.65
N GLY A 225 13.24 4.95 13.61
CA GLY A 225 13.97 4.68 12.37
C GLY A 225 13.55 3.37 11.72
N PHE A 226 13.42 2.30 12.51
CA PHE A 226 12.93 0.99 12.07
C PHE A 226 11.54 1.09 11.42
N LEU A 227 10.59 1.75 12.10
CA LEU A 227 9.26 1.94 11.53
C LEU A 227 9.26 2.79 10.27
N ALA A 228 10.04 3.89 10.23
CA ALA A 228 10.12 4.73 9.04
C ALA A 228 10.58 3.94 7.80
N GLU A 229 11.53 3.03 7.95
CA GLU A 229 12.02 2.18 6.85
C GLU A 229 10.95 1.21 6.33
N LYS A 230 10.08 0.71 7.22
CA LYS A 230 9.12 -0.37 6.90
C LYS A 230 7.75 0.13 6.45
N ILE A 231 7.32 1.32 6.91
CA ILE A 231 5.94 1.79 6.69
C ILE A 231 5.81 3.03 5.77
N LEU A 232 6.93 3.68 5.41
CA LEU A 232 6.98 4.77 4.43
C LEU A 232 7.35 4.26 3.05
#